data_3f5dc764ecaf362ca07cea5b3b35c564
#
_entry.id   3f5dc764ecaf362ca07cea5b3b35c564
#
_cell.length_a   1.000
_cell.length_b   1.000
_cell.length_c   1.000
_cell.angle_alpha   90.00
_cell.angle_beta   90.00
_cell.angle_gamma   90.00
#
_symmetry.space_group_name_H-M   'P 1'
#
loop_
_entity.id
_entity.type
_entity.pdbx_description
1 polymer ?
#
loop_
_entity_poly.entity_id
_entity_poly.type
_entity_poly.pdbx_seq_one_letter_code
_entity_poly.pdbx_strand_id
1 'polypeptide(L)'
;MRQLPSVFTLPAVALLSGCMWAQSAPKPATSGLLLVANKGDNSLGIIDPVAGRQIAEVAEGGITGHEIATSPDGRFAYVPIYGNSGVGMPGTDGSNMVVIDLAARKITGNVDFGKGVRPHLPMFGPKNGLLYVSAELDRSISIIDPSTLKIIGSIPTGQEQSHMFAITRDGRRAYTANVGPGTVSVLDLDARRVITIIPVSGQVQRISLSVDDKLVFTSDVTKPQLAVIDTATNKIKTWVPPPGLGYGSATTSDGRWLILALPLIHQVAVVDLATLKVAQTIDVPVRPQEVLVSPDNRVAYVSCDQSAKVAVISLSDWKVKQLIDAGPGADGLAWATSK
;
A
#
# COMPACT_ATOMS: atom_id res chain seq x y z
N MET A 1 58.41 -57.82 -37.64
CA MET A 1 57.26 -57.51 -36.77
C MET A 1 57.24 -56.02 -36.47
N ARG A 2 56.34 -55.25 -37.11
CA ARG A 2 56.17 -53.82 -36.91
C ARG A 2 54.92 -53.64 -36.07
N GLN A 3 55.07 -53.03 -34.87
CA GLN A 3 53.95 -52.64 -34.04
C GLN A 3 53.40 -51.23 -34.51
N LEU A 4 52.09 -51.18 -34.70
CA LEU A 4 51.32 -49.96 -34.98
C LEU A 4 50.94 -49.27 -33.67
N PRO A 5 50.95 -47.92 -33.56
CA PRO A 5 50.50 -47.23 -32.38
C PRO A 5 49.00 -47.04 -32.37
N SER A 6 48.38 -47.33 -31.23
CA SER A 6 46.94 -47.10 -30.92
C SER A 6 46.67 -45.60 -30.74
N VAL A 7 45.69 -45.09 -31.51
CA VAL A 7 45.16 -43.73 -31.42
C VAL A 7 44.08 -43.72 -30.34
N PHE A 8 44.29 -42.96 -29.25
CA PHE A 8 43.28 -42.64 -28.26
C PHE A 8 42.44 -41.46 -28.74
N THR A 9 41.17 -41.71 -29.02
CA THR A 9 40.18 -40.65 -29.26
C THR A 9 39.55 -40.24 -27.93
N LEU A 10 39.75 -38.97 -27.51
CA LEU A 10 39.05 -38.32 -26.40
C LEU A 10 37.67 -37.87 -26.84
N PRO A 11 36.60 -38.09 -26.03
CA PRO A 11 35.30 -37.55 -26.34
C PRO A 11 35.25 -36.04 -26.02
N ALA A 12 34.80 -35.24 -27.00
CA ALA A 12 34.52 -33.84 -26.81
C ALA A 12 33.25 -33.69 -25.94
N VAL A 13 33.41 -33.14 -24.75
CA VAL A 13 32.29 -32.71 -23.90
C VAL A 13 31.80 -31.38 -24.42
N ALA A 14 30.67 -31.36 -25.06
CA ALA A 14 29.96 -30.13 -25.44
C ALA A 14 29.32 -29.49 -24.19
N LEU A 15 29.93 -28.42 -23.71
CA LEU A 15 29.31 -27.53 -22.70
C LEU A 15 28.14 -26.80 -23.35
N LEU A 16 26.93 -27.26 -23.13
CA LEU A 16 25.70 -26.53 -23.41
C LEU A 16 25.58 -25.39 -22.38
N SER A 17 26.06 -24.20 -22.72
CA SER A 17 25.77 -22.96 -22.00
C SER A 17 24.29 -22.64 -22.18
N GLY A 18 23.47 -23.11 -21.24
CA GLY A 18 22.07 -22.73 -21.15
C GLY A 18 21.98 -21.24 -20.83
N CYS A 19 21.72 -20.37 -21.83
CA CYS A 19 21.24 -19.03 -21.60
C CYS A 19 19.90 -19.14 -20.86
N MET A 20 19.94 -18.98 -19.53
CA MET A 20 18.72 -18.69 -18.77
C MET A 20 18.22 -17.31 -19.21
N TRP A 21 17.22 -17.30 -20.06
CA TRP A 21 16.47 -16.08 -20.39
C TRP A 21 15.79 -15.63 -19.10
N ALA A 22 16.30 -14.58 -18.49
CA ALA A 22 15.58 -13.89 -17.43
C ALA A 22 14.27 -13.37 -18.04
N GLN A 23 13.16 -14.03 -17.69
CA GLN A 23 11.85 -13.55 -18.09
C GLN A 23 11.64 -12.17 -17.44
N SER A 24 11.56 -11.14 -18.26
CA SER A 24 11.23 -9.78 -17.79
C SER A 24 9.88 -9.78 -17.07
N ALA A 25 9.73 -8.92 -16.08
CA ALA A 25 8.44 -8.71 -15.42
C ALA A 25 7.35 -8.41 -16.47
N PRO A 26 6.12 -8.91 -16.29
CA PRO A 26 5.03 -8.58 -17.18
C PRO A 26 4.80 -7.06 -17.17
N LYS A 27 4.85 -6.43 -18.35
CA LYS A 27 4.61 -5.00 -18.47
C LYS A 27 3.15 -4.68 -18.15
N PRO A 28 2.86 -3.62 -17.37
CA PRO A 28 1.47 -3.20 -17.13
C PRO A 28 0.79 -2.87 -18.47
N ALA A 29 -0.43 -3.34 -18.66
CA ALA A 29 -1.25 -3.00 -19.83
C ALA A 29 -1.84 -1.58 -19.69
N THR A 30 -1.97 -1.07 -18.47
CA THR A 30 -2.46 0.27 -18.17
C THR A 30 -1.28 1.23 -18.08
N SER A 31 -1.28 2.28 -18.91
CA SER A 31 -0.27 3.33 -18.83
C SER A 31 -0.42 4.11 -17.52
N GLY A 32 0.69 4.40 -16.85
CA GLY A 32 0.68 5.12 -15.59
C GLY A 32 2.05 5.15 -14.92
N LEU A 33 2.10 5.84 -13.79
CA LEU A 33 3.27 5.93 -12.93
C LEU A 33 2.97 5.25 -11.59
N LEU A 34 3.94 4.56 -11.07
CA LEU A 34 3.92 4.09 -9.69
C LEU A 34 4.61 5.14 -8.81
N LEU A 35 3.94 5.54 -7.75
CA LEU A 35 4.45 6.50 -6.77
C LEU A 35 4.82 5.76 -5.50
N VAL A 36 5.87 6.22 -4.83
CA VAL A 36 6.34 5.69 -3.55
C VAL A 36 6.70 6.81 -2.58
N ALA A 37 6.16 6.77 -1.37
CA ALA A 37 6.57 7.67 -0.28
C ALA A 37 7.87 7.15 0.33
N ASN A 38 8.94 7.94 0.24
CA ASN A 38 10.26 7.63 0.78
C ASN A 38 10.43 8.36 2.12
N LYS A 39 10.01 7.73 3.21
CA LYS A 39 10.04 8.34 4.55
C LYS A 39 11.44 8.75 5.03
N GLY A 40 12.47 8.04 4.58
CA GLY A 40 13.84 8.23 5.06
C GLY A 40 14.50 9.50 4.55
N ASP A 41 14.04 10.06 3.43
CA ASP A 41 14.56 11.29 2.82
C ASP A 41 13.47 12.34 2.53
N ASN A 42 12.24 12.11 3.02
CA ASN A 42 11.10 13.03 2.90
C ASN A 42 10.81 13.40 1.44
N SER A 43 10.68 12.39 0.60
CA SER A 43 10.48 12.55 -0.82
C SER A 43 9.39 11.64 -1.39
N LEU A 44 8.79 12.09 -2.51
CA LEU A 44 7.94 11.28 -3.36
C LEU A 44 8.79 10.74 -4.51
N GLY A 45 8.99 9.42 -4.58
CA GLY A 45 9.57 8.73 -5.72
C GLY A 45 8.55 8.53 -6.83
N ILE A 46 8.94 8.82 -8.07
CA ILE A 46 8.13 8.60 -9.28
C ILE A 46 8.80 7.51 -10.10
N ILE A 47 8.13 6.39 -10.27
CA ILE A 47 8.62 5.19 -10.93
C ILE A 47 7.89 5.00 -12.26
N ASP A 48 8.65 4.76 -13.33
CA ASP A 48 8.12 4.22 -14.58
C ASP A 48 8.06 2.68 -14.46
N PRO A 49 6.87 2.08 -14.32
CA PRO A 49 6.75 0.64 -14.10
C PRO A 49 7.10 -0.17 -15.36
N VAL A 50 7.07 0.44 -16.56
CA VAL A 50 7.47 -0.21 -17.82
C VAL A 50 8.98 -0.23 -17.95
N ALA A 51 9.65 0.89 -17.65
CA ALA A 51 11.11 0.96 -17.59
C ALA A 51 11.68 0.24 -16.36
N GLY A 52 10.83 0.00 -15.34
CA GLY A 52 11.21 -0.67 -14.10
C GLY A 52 12.23 0.08 -13.26
N ARG A 53 12.14 1.41 -13.25
CA ARG A 53 13.07 2.27 -12.50
C ARG A 53 12.42 3.58 -12.05
N GLN A 54 12.94 4.15 -10.98
CA GLN A 54 12.60 5.51 -10.57
C GLN A 54 13.12 6.51 -11.62
N ILE A 55 12.25 7.40 -12.07
CA ILE A 55 12.56 8.42 -13.11
C ILE A 55 12.62 9.83 -12.54
N ALA A 56 12.10 10.04 -11.34
CA ALA A 56 12.18 11.31 -10.64
C ALA A 56 11.97 11.11 -9.14
N GLU A 57 12.35 12.14 -8.42
CA GLU A 57 12.12 12.30 -6.98
C GLU A 57 11.73 13.76 -6.72
N VAL A 58 10.75 13.96 -5.84
CA VAL A 58 10.26 15.29 -5.47
C VAL A 58 10.30 15.42 -3.96
N ALA A 59 11.10 16.36 -3.45
CA ALA A 59 11.13 16.65 -2.02
C ALA A 59 9.76 17.16 -1.54
N GLU A 60 9.26 16.61 -0.43
CA GLU A 60 7.94 16.95 0.12
C GLU A 60 7.93 18.29 0.89
N GLY A 61 9.11 18.81 1.23
CA GLY A 61 9.25 20.08 1.92
C GLY A 61 8.73 20.07 3.37
N GLY A 62 8.59 18.91 3.96
CA GLY A 62 8.04 18.70 5.29
C GLY A 62 8.85 17.73 6.13
N ILE A 63 8.25 17.26 7.23
CA ILE A 63 8.92 16.32 8.14
C ILE A 63 8.93 14.92 7.56
N THR A 64 7.79 14.36 7.19
CA THR A 64 7.71 13.16 6.34
C THR A 64 6.27 12.83 5.95
N GLY A 65 6.05 12.46 4.70
CA GLY A 65 4.84 11.80 4.22
C GLY A 65 4.96 10.27 4.35
N HIS A 66 3.82 9.63 4.56
CA HIS A 66 3.77 8.16 4.68
C HIS A 66 2.93 7.53 3.57
N GLU A 67 1.86 8.20 3.17
CA GLU A 67 0.86 7.69 2.25
C GLU A 67 0.62 8.69 1.11
N ILE A 68 0.02 8.20 0.02
CA ILE A 68 -0.17 8.97 -1.20
C ILE A 68 -1.57 8.69 -1.76
N ALA A 69 -2.27 9.73 -2.20
CA ALA A 69 -3.35 9.56 -3.18
C ALA A 69 -3.00 10.26 -4.48
N THR A 70 -3.52 9.75 -5.59
CA THR A 70 -3.44 10.41 -6.88
C THR A 70 -4.79 11.01 -7.26
N SER A 71 -4.78 12.16 -7.94
CA SER A 71 -6.01 12.70 -8.51
C SER A 71 -6.62 11.70 -9.52
N PRO A 72 -7.95 11.67 -9.71
CA PRO A 72 -8.60 10.75 -10.64
C PRO A 72 -8.14 10.86 -12.09
N ASP A 73 -7.56 12.02 -12.46
CA ASP A 73 -6.97 12.26 -13.80
C ASP A 73 -5.48 11.91 -13.87
N GLY A 74 -4.87 11.47 -12.76
CA GLY A 74 -3.48 11.07 -12.68
C GLY A 74 -2.46 12.22 -12.73
N ARG A 75 -2.89 13.49 -12.62
CA ARG A 75 -2.00 14.67 -12.72
C ARG A 75 -1.30 15.01 -11.44
N PHE A 76 -1.95 14.82 -10.31
CA PHE A 76 -1.47 15.27 -9.00
C PHE A 76 -1.32 14.11 -8.03
N ALA A 77 -0.29 14.20 -7.20
CA ALA A 77 -0.15 13.42 -5.99
C ALA A 77 -0.44 14.28 -4.77
N TYR A 78 -1.15 13.72 -3.80
CA TYR A 78 -1.47 14.33 -2.50
C TYR A 78 -0.72 13.55 -1.43
N VAL A 79 0.20 14.23 -0.74
CA VAL A 79 1.08 13.62 0.25
C VAL A 79 0.89 14.32 1.60
N PRO A 80 0.17 13.71 2.54
CA PRO A 80 0.04 14.23 3.89
C PRO A 80 1.37 14.22 4.63
N ILE A 81 1.72 15.30 5.27
CA ILE A 81 2.91 15.42 6.11
C ILE A 81 2.53 15.04 7.53
N TYR A 82 2.82 13.78 7.88
CA TYR A 82 2.39 13.19 9.15
C TYR A 82 3.17 13.73 10.36
N GLY A 83 4.46 13.78 10.25
CA GLY A 83 5.37 14.14 11.34
C GLY A 83 6.50 13.15 11.51
N ASN A 84 7.24 13.24 12.62
CA ASN A 84 8.45 12.45 12.85
C ASN A 84 8.32 11.39 13.95
N SER A 85 7.11 11.04 14.35
CA SER A 85 6.85 10.05 15.40
C SER A 85 6.00 8.89 14.90
N GLY A 86 5.98 7.81 15.66
CA GLY A 86 5.02 6.72 15.46
C GLY A 86 3.63 7.07 15.99
N VAL A 87 2.64 6.25 15.60
CA VAL A 87 1.25 6.40 16.05
C VAL A 87 1.16 6.41 17.57
N GLY A 88 0.49 7.41 18.14
CA GLY A 88 0.33 7.57 19.57
C GLY A 88 1.60 7.95 20.35
N MET A 89 2.74 8.13 19.66
CA MET A 89 4.01 8.49 20.29
C MET A 89 4.24 10.00 20.23
N PRO A 90 4.97 10.60 21.20
CA PRO A 90 5.31 12.01 21.15
C PRO A 90 6.27 12.31 19.97
N GLY A 91 6.18 13.53 19.44
CA GLY A 91 7.03 14.02 18.35
C GLY A 91 6.52 15.33 17.79
N THR A 92 7.02 15.73 16.62
CA THR A 92 6.51 16.87 15.87
C THR A 92 5.34 16.44 15.02
N ASP A 93 4.20 17.06 15.24
CA ASP A 93 2.95 16.73 14.56
C ASP A 93 2.84 17.49 13.24
N GLY A 94 2.64 16.79 12.13
CA GLY A 94 2.38 17.40 10.84
C GLY A 94 1.01 18.08 10.80
N SER A 95 0.94 19.18 10.02
CA SER A 95 -0.23 20.04 9.93
C SER A 95 -0.67 20.34 8.51
N ASN A 96 -0.07 19.70 7.52
CA ASN A 96 -0.34 20.00 6.11
C ASN A 96 -0.29 18.76 5.22
N MET A 97 -0.82 18.91 4.03
CA MET A 97 -0.71 17.94 2.93
C MET A 97 -0.27 18.69 1.68
N VAL A 98 0.84 18.28 1.09
CA VAL A 98 1.34 18.87 -0.14
C VAL A 98 0.67 18.27 -1.37
N VAL A 99 0.54 19.08 -2.42
CA VAL A 99 0.03 18.67 -3.73
C VAL A 99 1.15 18.81 -4.75
N ILE A 100 1.53 17.70 -5.37
CA ILE A 100 2.63 17.63 -6.31
C ILE A 100 2.07 17.42 -7.72
N ASP A 101 2.41 18.31 -8.65
CA ASP A 101 2.16 18.11 -10.09
C ASP A 101 3.19 17.11 -10.61
N LEU A 102 2.72 15.95 -11.07
CA LEU A 102 3.57 14.84 -11.49
C LEU A 102 4.32 15.11 -12.80
N ALA A 103 3.73 15.90 -13.71
CA ALA A 103 4.40 16.29 -14.94
C ALA A 103 5.47 17.36 -14.71
N ALA A 104 5.15 18.36 -13.88
CA ALA A 104 6.09 19.42 -13.51
C ALA A 104 7.11 18.97 -12.44
N ARG A 105 6.86 17.85 -11.74
CA ARG A 105 7.70 17.29 -10.67
C ARG A 105 7.98 18.31 -9.57
N LYS A 106 6.96 19.00 -9.11
CA LYS A 106 7.09 20.04 -8.08
C LYS A 106 5.81 20.20 -7.27
N ILE A 107 5.95 20.71 -6.07
CA ILE A 107 4.82 21.11 -5.22
C ILE A 107 4.13 22.31 -5.88
N THR A 108 2.81 22.22 -6.05
CA THR A 108 1.96 23.26 -6.66
C THR A 108 0.82 23.71 -5.76
N GLY A 109 0.60 23.00 -4.65
CA GLY A 109 -0.46 23.33 -3.70
C GLY A 109 -0.19 22.78 -2.32
N ASN A 110 -0.99 23.24 -1.37
CA ASN A 110 -0.91 22.81 0.01
C ASN A 110 -2.30 22.88 0.66
N VAL A 111 -2.67 21.86 1.42
CA VAL A 111 -3.80 21.87 2.33
C VAL A 111 -3.27 22.12 3.73
N ASP A 112 -3.69 23.20 4.36
CA ASP A 112 -3.33 23.54 5.73
C ASP A 112 -4.45 23.11 6.68
N PHE A 113 -4.11 22.29 7.69
CA PHE A 113 -5.04 21.85 8.73
C PHE A 113 -5.11 22.83 9.91
N GLY A 114 -4.32 23.93 9.87
CA GLY A 114 -4.31 24.99 10.88
C GLY A 114 -3.61 24.62 12.19
N LYS A 115 -3.36 23.34 12.45
CA LYS A 115 -2.66 22.81 13.63
C LYS A 115 -2.10 21.43 13.33
N GLY A 116 -1.22 20.94 14.19
CA GLY A 116 -0.73 19.57 14.13
C GLY A 116 -1.87 18.57 14.35
N VAL A 117 -2.25 17.84 13.31
CA VAL A 117 -3.32 16.81 13.35
C VAL A 117 -2.81 15.45 12.95
N ARG A 118 -1.55 15.34 12.49
CA ARG A 118 -0.96 14.14 11.88
C ARG A 118 -1.85 13.61 10.75
N PRO A 119 -2.00 14.34 9.64
CA PRO A 119 -2.73 13.84 8.49
C PRO A 119 -1.98 12.65 7.91
N HIS A 120 -2.70 11.53 7.64
CA HIS A 120 -1.99 10.30 7.27
C HIS A 120 -2.42 9.73 5.92
N LEU A 121 -3.56 9.04 5.84
CA LEU A 121 -4.01 8.44 4.60
C LEU A 121 -4.91 9.42 3.84
N PRO A 122 -4.55 9.82 2.59
CA PRO A 122 -5.47 10.50 1.69
C PRO A 122 -6.20 9.48 0.82
N MET A 123 -7.48 9.70 0.52
CA MET A 123 -8.25 8.85 -0.39
C MET A 123 -9.34 9.65 -1.08
N PHE A 124 -9.47 9.52 -2.40
CA PHE A 124 -10.59 10.11 -3.13
C PHE A 124 -11.87 9.31 -2.94
N GLY A 125 -12.95 10.03 -2.66
CA GLY A 125 -14.28 9.43 -2.62
C GLY A 125 -14.69 8.96 -4.02
N PRO A 126 -15.04 7.68 -4.20
CA PRO A 126 -15.24 7.10 -5.53
C PRO A 126 -16.45 7.65 -6.30
N LYS A 127 -17.36 8.38 -5.61
CA LYS A 127 -18.61 8.89 -6.21
C LYS A 127 -18.71 10.42 -6.24
N ASN A 128 -18.07 11.11 -5.32
CA ASN A 128 -18.24 12.57 -5.17
C ASN A 128 -16.97 13.38 -5.51
N GLY A 129 -15.85 12.68 -5.77
CA GLY A 129 -14.57 13.33 -6.12
C GLY A 129 -13.94 14.15 -4.99
N LEU A 130 -14.51 14.13 -3.79
CA LEU A 130 -13.92 14.78 -2.62
C LEU A 130 -12.71 13.98 -2.14
N LEU A 131 -11.77 14.67 -1.51
CA LEU A 131 -10.60 14.04 -0.92
C LEU A 131 -10.83 13.90 0.59
N TYR A 132 -10.66 12.69 1.09
CA TYR A 132 -10.76 12.33 2.49
C TYR A 132 -9.36 12.09 3.04
N VAL A 133 -9.07 12.60 4.25
CA VAL A 133 -7.76 12.43 4.89
C VAL A 133 -7.95 12.10 6.36
N SER A 134 -7.36 11.00 6.84
CA SER A 134 -7.37 10.71 8.28
C SER A 134 -6.53 11.75 9.03
N ALA A 135 -7.10 12.31 10.09
CA ALA A 135 -6.48 13.26 11.00
C ALA A 135 -6.41 12.62 12.39
N GLU A 136 -5.26 11.99 12.71
CA GLU A 136 -5.11 11.11 13.86
C GLU A 136 -5.45 11.80 15.17
N LEU A 137 -4.87 12.98 15.42
CA LEU A 137 -5.06 13.72 16.67
C LEU A 137 -6.44 14.37 16.79
N ASP A 138 -7.11 14.61 15.66
CA ASP A 138 -8.48 15.12 15.64
C ASP A 138 -9.53 14.01 15.73
N ARG A 139 -9.12 12.74 15.73
CA ARG A 139 -10.04 11.59 15.80
C ARG A 139 -11.11 11.66 14.71
N SER A 140 -10.70 12.06 13.51
CA SER A 140 -11.63 12.33 12.42
C SER A 140 -11.03 12.00 11.04
N ILE A 141 -11.88 11.94 10.05
CA ILE A 141 -11.52 12.02 8.64
C ILE A 141 -11.91 13.41 8.15
N SER A 142 -10.94 14.21 7.74
CA SER A 142 -11.15 15.52 7.11
C SER A 142 -11.68 15.34 5.70
N ILE A 143 -12.62 16.20 5.28
CA ILE A 143 -13.18 16.25 3.93
C ILE A 143 -12.64 17.50 3.25
N ILE A 144 -12.00 17.34 2.10
CA ILE A 144 -11.32 18.39 1.37
C ILE A 144 -11.92 18.49 -0.03
N ASP A 145 -12.18 19.70 -0.47
CA ASP A 145 -12.46 20.00 -1.87
C ASP A 145 -11.12 20.09 -2.64
N PRO A 146 -10.82 19.15 -3.53
CA PRO A 146 -9.54 19.13 -4.23
C PRO A 146 -9.36 20.27 -5.23
N SER A 147 -10.44 20.96 -5.64
CA SER A 147 -10.37 22.09 -6.55
C SER A 147 -9.92 23.38 -5.86
N THR A 148 -10.25 23.55 -4.58
CA THR A 148 -9.93 24.73 -3.77
C THR A 148 -8.86 24.45 -2.73
N LEU A 149 -8.52 23.17 -2.49
CA LEU A 149 -7.64 22.69 -1.43
C LEU A 149 -8.10 23.11 -0.01
N LYS A 150 -9.40 23.34 0.17
CA LYS A 150 -9.98 23.71 1.45
C LYS A 150 -10.64 22.54 2.16
N ILE A 151 -10.48 22.49 3.47
CA ILE A 151 -11.23 21.57 4.33
C ILE A 151 -12.67 22.11 4.43
N ILE A 152 -13.64 21.29 3.98
CA ILE A 152 -15.07 21.62 3.92
C ILE A 152 -15.90 20.88 4.97
N GLY A 153 -15.25 20.09 5.81
CA GLY A 153 -15.89 19.36 6.89
C GLY A 153 -15.02 18.23 7.41
N SER A 154 -15.59 17.50 8.38
CA SER A 154 -14.94 16.31 8.94
C SER A 154 -15.97 15.27 9.37
N ILE A 155 -15.53 14.04 9.55
CA ILE A 155 -16.32 12.91 10.05
C ILE A 155 -15.64 12.38 11.30
N PRO A 156 -16.26 12.42 12.48
CA PRO A 156 -15.68 11.86 13.68
C PRO A 156 -15.54 10.34 13.55
N THR A 157 -14.44 9.77 14.03
CA THR A 157 -14.22 8.32 14.05
C THR A 157 -14.65 7.68 15.36
N GLY A 158 -14.86 8.49 16.42
CA GLY A 158 -15.24 8.03 17.75
C GLY A 158 -14.13 7.33 18.51
N GLN A 159 -12.91 7.27 17.94
CA GLN A 159 -11.76 6.59 18.52
C GLN A 159 -10.47 7.42 18.36
N GLU A 160 -9.53 7.17 19.26
CA GLU A 160 -8.16 7.70 19.16
C GLU A 160 -7.36 6.95 18.11
N GLN A 161 -6.30 7.60 17.61
CA GLN A 161 -5.34 6.98 16.71
C GLN A 161 -5.99 6.31 15.50
N SER A 162 -7.03 6.95 14.95
CA SER A 162 -7.62 6.55 13.67
C SER A 162 -6.64 6.86 12.55
N HIS A 163 -5.98 5.84 12.04
CA HIS A 163 -4.76 5.96 11.25
C HIS A 163 -5.01 5.71 9.76
N MET A 164 -5.41 4.50 9.43
CA MET A 164 -5.76 4.09 8.07
C MET A 164 -7.26 3.91 7.94
N PHE A 165 -7.77 4.08 6.72
CA PHE A 165 -9.18 3.80 6.43
C PHE A 165 -9.37 3.29 5.00
N ALA A 166 -10.51 2.67 4.75
CA ALA A 166 -10.92 2.22 3.43
C ALA A 166 -12.36 2.65 3.17
N ILE A 167 -12.66 3.12 1.94
CA ILE A 167 -13.99 3.58 1.52
C ILE A 167 -14.61 2.51 0.62
N THR A 168 -15.89 2.18 0.85
CA THR A 168 -16.65 1.29 -0.04
C THR A 168 -16.83 1.91 -1.42
N ARG A 169 -16.94 1.08 -2.46
CA ARG A 169 -17.04 1.54 -3.86
C ARG A 169 -18.29 2.35 -4.16
N ASP A 170 -19.35 2.18 -3.35
CA ASP A 170 -20.54 3.01 -3.42
C ASP A 170 -20.35 4.40 -2.77
N GLY A 171 -19.22 4.63 -2.11
CA GLY A 171 -18.87 5.90 -1.45
C GLY A 171 -19.68 6.20 -0.20
N ARG A 172 -20.43 5.25 0.34
CA ARG A 172 -21.35 5.50 1.48
C ARG A 172 -20.75 5.19 2.84
N ARG A 173 -19.80 4.24 2.90
CA ARG A 173 -19.19 3.81 4.16
C ARG A 173 -17.68 3.93 4.11
N ALA A 174 -17.09 4.14 5.27
CA ALA A 174 -15.67 3.94 5.50
C ALA A 174 -15.45 3.10 6.76
N TYR A 175 -14.30 2.43 6.79
CA TYR A 175 -13.83 1.63 7.90
C TYR A 175 -12.47 2.15 8.30
N THR A 176 -12.27 2.52 9.57
CA THR A 176 -10.98 3.04 10.07
C THR A 176 -10.30 2.03 10.99
N ALA A 177 -9.00 1.82 10.82
CA ALA A 177 -8.20 1.12 11.81
C ALA A 177 -7.76 2.12 12.90
N ASN A 178 -8.13 1.84 14.15
CA ASN A 178 -7.82 2.66 15.32
C ASN A 178 -6.74 1.95 16.13
N VAL A 179 -5.50 2.43 16.04
CA VAL A 179 -4.32 1.64 16.41
C VAL A 179 -4.30 1.27 17.88
N GLY A 180 -4.22 2.25 18.78
CA GLY A 180 -4.14 2.00 20.22
C GLY A 180 -5.38 1.33 20.80
N PRO A 181 -6.60 1.76 20.45
CA PRO A 181 -7.83 1.10 20.89
C PRO A 181 -8.02 -0.32 20.36
N GLY A 182 -7.32 -0.70 19.28
CA GLY A 182 -7.46 -2.04 18.67
C GLY A 182 -8.83 -2.29 18.06
N THR A 183 -9.46 -1.27 17.49
CA THR A 183 -10.84 -1.30 16.99
C THR A 183 -10.94 -0.88 15.54
N VAL A 184 -12.06 -1.18 14.90
CA VAL A 184 -12.45 -0.64 13.60
C VAL A 184 -13.72 0.19 13.76
N SER A 185 -13.68 1.48 13.38
CA SER A 185 -14.89 2.30 13.31
C SER A 185 -15.53 2.16 11.94
N VAL A 186 -16.85 1.98 11.93
CA VAL A 186 -17.68 1.98 10.71
C VAL A 186 -18.36 3.33 10.62
N LEU A 187 -18.12 4.04 9.53
CA LEU A 187 -18.57 5.40 9.30
C LEU A 187 -19.61 5.47 8.20
N ASP A 188 -20.62 6.29 8.39
CA ASP A 188 -21.56 6.76 7.36
C ASP A 188 -21.00 8.08 6.80
N LEU A 189 -20.58 8.07 5.53
CA LEU A 189 -19.96 9.22 4.91
C LEU A 189 -20.96 10.32 4.55
N ASP A 190 -22.21 9.92 4.20
CA ASP A 190 -23.27 10.86 3.85
C ASP A 190 -23.78 11.57 5.12
N ALA A 191 -24.07 10.81 6.17
CA ALA A 191 -24.57 11.33 7.44
C ALA A 191 -23.44 11.89 8.34
N ARG A 192 -22.16 11.70 7.96
CA ARG A 192 -20.96 12.16 8.67
C ARG A 192 -20.92 11.73 10.14
N ARG A 193 -21.16 10.45 10.39
CA ARG A 193 -21.25 9.91 11.76
C ARG A 193 -20.71 8.49 11.86
N VAL A 194 -20.41 8.09 13.08
CA VAL A 194 -20.11 6.69 13.41
C VAL A 194 -21.39 5.85 13.36
N ILE A 195 -21.35 4.74 12.67
CA ILE A 195 -22.41 3.72 12.69
C ILE A 195 -22.20 2.78 13.89
N THR A 196 -20.98 2.24 14.02
CA THR A 196 -20.60 1.35 15.11
C THR A 196 -19.08 1.26 15.23
N ILE A 197 -18.60 0.75 16.36
CA ILE A 197 -17.19 0.47 16.61
C ILE A 197 -17.06 -1.03 16.88
N ILE A 198 -16.17 -1.69 16.14
CA ILE A 198 -15.94 -3.13 16.20
C ILE A 198 -14.66 -3.37 17.00
N PRO A 199 -14.72 -3.98 18.19
CA PRO A 199 -13.53 -4.44 18.90
C PRO A 199 -12.82 -5.53 18.08
N VAL A 200 -11.50 -5.41 17.89
CA VAL A 200 -10.72 -6.36 17.10
C VAL A 200 -9.65 -7.04 17.94
N SER A 201 -8.66 -6.30 18.45
CA SER A 201 -7.54 -6.90 19.19
C SER A 201 -6.80 -5.85 20.04
N GLY A 202 -5.55 -6.11 20.43
CA GLY A 202 -4.74 -5.15 21.17
C GLY A 202 -4.32 -3.92 20.36
N GLN A 203 -3.97 -4.11 19.09
CA GLN A 203 -3.60 -3.04 18.16
C GLN A 203 -3.89 -3.46 16.70
N VAL A 204 -4.50 -2.58 15.94
CA VAL A 204 -4.71 -2.75 14.49
C VAL A 204 -4.26 -1.49 13.76
N GLN A 205 -3.59 -1.60 12.62
CA GLN A 205 -3.00 -0.42 12.01
C GLN A 205 -3.43 -0.21 10.56
N ARG A 206 -3.33 -1.21 9.72
CA ARG A 206 -3.71 -1.13 8.30
C ARG A 206 -5.03 -1.84 8.04
N ILE A 207 -5.74 -1.39 7.03
CA ILE A 207 -7.08 -1.86 6.70
C ILE A 207 -7.29 -1.87 5.19
N SER A 208 -7.99 -2.88 4.69
CA SER A 208 -8.38 -2.97 3.28
C SER A 208 -9.76 -3.60 3.13
N LEU A 209 -10.34 -3.49 1.93
CA LEU A 209 -11.65 -4.04 1.56
C LEU A 209 -11.51 -5.13 0.51
N SER A 210 -12.41 -6.11 0.53
CA SER A 210 -12.62 -6.97 -0.63
C SER A 210 -13.19 -6.18 -1.81
N VAL A 211 -12.93 -6.64 -3.05
CA VAL A 211 -13.39 -5.94 -4.26
C VAL A 211 -14.92 -5.80 -4.32
N ASP A 212 -15.68 -6.68 -3.69
CA ASP A 212 -17.14 -6.62 -3.62
C ASP A 212 -17.68 -5.90 -2.38
N ASP A 213 -16.79 -5.26 -1.60
CA ASP A 213 -17.07 -4.53 -0.36
C ASP A 213 -17.72 -5.38 0.76
N LYS A 214 -17.72 -6.72 0.65
CA LYS A 214 -18.36 -7.59 1.66
C LYS A 214 -17.48 -7.90 2.85
N LEU A 215 -16.17 -7.77 2.69
CA LEU A 215 -15.20 -8.07 3.75
C LEU A 215 -14.25 -6.90 3.96
N VAL A 216 -13.94 -6.65 5.23
CA VAL A 216 -12.84 -5.78 5.66
C VAL A 216 -11.75 -6.63 6.27
N PHE A 217 -10.50 -6.31 5.95
CA PHE A 217 -9.32 -6.98 6.47
C PHE A 217 -8.49 -6.00 7.28
N THR A 218 -8.11 -6.38 8.48
CA THR A 218 -7.16 -5.62 9.30
C THR A 218 -6.28 -6.56 10.12
N SER A 219 -4.98 -6.28 10.14
CA SER A 219 -4.01 -7.09 10.86
C SER A 219 -3.91 -6.67 12.32
N ASP A 220 -3.84 -7.65 13.21
CA ASP A 220 -3.33 -7.47 14.56
C ASP A 220 -1.80 -7.32 14.47
N VAL A 221 -1.27 -6.17 14.86
CA VAL A 221 0.18 -5.94 14.80
C VAL A 221 0.91 -6.47 16.04
N THR A 222 0.19 -7.10 16.97
CA THR A 222 0.75 -7.73 18.18
C THR A 222 0.73 -9.26 18.13
N LYS A 223 -0.11 -9.84 17.25
CA LYS A 223 -0.26 -11.29 17.09
C LYS A 223 -0.35 -11.65 15.61
N PRO A 224 0.14 -12.81 15.17
CA PRO A 224 0.06 -13.24 13.77
C PRO A 224 -1.37 -13.68 13.43
N GLN A 225 -2.27 -12.71 13.31
CA GLN A 225 -3.67 -12.92 12.96
C GLN A 225 -4.21 -11.73 12.15
N LEU A 226 -5.00 -12.05 11.12
CA LEU A 226 -5.71 -11.10 10.28
C LEU A 226 -7.21 -11.22 10.55
N ALA A 227 -7.83 -10.15 11.03
CA ALA A 227 -9.28 -10.11 11.19
C ALA A 227 -9.96 -9.99 9.83
N VAL A 228 -10.98 -10.83 9.62
CA VAL A 228 -11.91 -10.74 8.50
C VAL A 228 -13.25 -10.30 9.05
N ILE A 229 -13.67 -9.10 8.71
CA ILE A 229 -14.92 -8.49 9.20
C ILE A 229 -15.96 -8.54 8.08
N ASP A 230 -17.15 -8.99 8.40
CA ASP A 230 -18.31 -9.00 7.50
C ASP A 230 -18.99 -7.64 7.52
N THR A 231 -19.11 -6.98 6.37
CA THR A 231 -19.65 -5.61 6.25
C THR A 231 -21.16 -5.53 6.40
N ALA A 232 -21.89 -6.63 6.18
CA ALA A 232 -23.33 -6.66 6.35
C ALA A 232 -23.71 -6.72 7.84
N THR A 233 -22.92 -7.43 8.62
CA THR A 233 -23.17 -7.59 10.06
C THR A 233 -22.33 -6.68 10.95
N ASN A 234 -21.26 -6.09 10.41
CA ASN A 234 -20.22 -5.34 11.14
C ASN A 234 -19.63 -6.16 12.31
N LYS A 235 -19.36 -7.43 12.08
CA LYS A 235 -18.76 -8.35 13.07
C LYS A 235 -17.57 -9.07 12.48
N ILE A 236 -16.64 -9.50 13.35
CA ILE A 236 -15.58 -10.40 12.95
C ILE A 236 -16.22 -11.72 12.49
N LYS A 237 -16.00 -12.08 11.23
CA LYS A 237 -16.44 -13.32 10.62
C LYS A 237 -15.52 -14.48 10.98
N THR A 238 -14.20 -14.22 10.90
CA THR A 238 -13.17 -15.22 11.20
C THR A 238 -11.81 -14.54 11.34
N TRP A 239 -10.81 -15.34 11.70
CA TRP A 239 -9.41 -14.96 11.73
C TRP A 239 -8.61 -15.84 10.77
N VAL A 240 -7.72 -15.22 10.00
CA VAL A 240 -6.73 -15.92 9.18
C VAL A 240 -5.40 -15.86 9.93
N PRO A 241 -4.75 -16.99 10.24
CA PRO A 241 -3.44 -17.03 10.87
C PRO A 241 -2.32 -16.98 9.81
N PRO A 242 -1.72 -15.81 9.50
CA PRO A 242 -0.52 -15.74 8.68
C PRO A 242 0.69 -16.24 9.48
N PRO A 243 1.80 -16.61 8.82
CA PRO A 243 3.01 -17.11 9.50
C PRO A 243 3.80 -16.04 10.27
N GLY A 244 3.42 -14.77 10.16
CA GLY A 244 4.02 -13.63 10.85
C GLY A 244 3.02 -12.49 11.07
N LEU A 245 3.47 -11.44 11.74
CA LEU A 245 2.64 -10.23 11.95
C LEU A 245 2.32 -9.60 10.60
N GLY A 246 1.02 -9.41 10.34
CA GLY A 246 0.53 -8.75 9.12
C GLY A 246 0.62 -7.22 9.21
N TYR A 247 0.73 -6.57 8.03
CA TYR A 247 0.75 -5.12 7.92
C TYR A 247 -0.12 -4.64 6.76
N GLY A 248 0.45 -4.05 5.69
CA GLY A 248 -0.30 -3.61 4.51
C GLY A 248 -0.90 -4.76 3.73
N SER A 249 -2.07 -4.56 3.16
CA SER A 249 -2.74 -5.58 2.35
C SER A 249 -3.56 -4.98 1.22
N ALA A 250 -3.64 -5.72 0.11
CA ALA A 250 -4.49 -5.37 -1.01
C ALA A 250 -5.14 -6.62 -1.61
N THR A 251 -6.39 -6.46 -2.08
CA THR A 251 -7.10 -7.51 -2.82
C THR A 251 -6.81 -7.42 -4.31
N THR A 252 -6.69 -8.56 -4.97
CA THR A 252 -6.63 -8.61 -6.43
C THR A 252 -7.97 -8.22 -7.04
N SER A 253 -7.98 -7.55 -8.20
CA SER A 253 -9.21 -6.99 -8.79
C SER A 253 -10.20 -8.05 -9.28
N ASP A 254 -9.78 -9.31 -9.42
CA ASP A 254 -10.65 -10.46 -9.65
C ASP A 254 -11.36 -10.96 -8.37
N GLY A 255 -11.05 -10.36 -7.21
CA GLY A 255 -11.65 -10.71 -5.92
C GLY A 255 -11.21 -12.06 -5.36
N ARG A 256 -10.18 -12.69 -5.93
CA ARG A 256 -9.76 -14.03 -5.56
C ARG A 256 -8.75 -14.07 -4.42
N TRP A 257 -7.85 -13.10 -4.36
CA TRP A 257 -6.71 -13.12 -3.47
C TRP A 257 -6.60 -11.84 -2.64
N LEU A 258 -6.11 -11.98 -1.42
CA LEU A 258 -5.56 -10.90 -0.62
C LEU A 258 -4.05 -11.13 -0.48
N ILE A 259 -3.27 -10.10 -0.77
CA ILE A 259 -1.81 -10.10 -0.58
C ILE A 259 -1.54 -9.31 0.69
N LEU A 260 -0.85 -9.91 1.65
CA LEU A 260 -0.60 -9.37 2.98
C LEU A 260 0.91 -9.26 3.22
N ALA A 261 1.41 -8.08 3.50
CA ALA A 261 2.81 -7.85 3.88
C ALA A 261 3.09 -8.40 5.29
N LEU A 262 4.24 -9.07 5.44
CA LEU A 262 4.73 -9.65 6.70
C LEU A 262 6.12 -9.07 7.02
N PRO A 263 6.19 -7.85 7.61
CA PRO A 263 7.43 -7.08 7.73
C PRO A 263 8.57 -7.78 8.47
N LEU A 264 8.25 -8.52 9.54
CA LEU A 264 9.28 -9.09 10.42
C LEU A 264 9.91 -10.37 9.88
N ILE A 265 9.28 -11.02 8.91
CA ILE A 265 9.80 -12.25 8.28
C ILE A 265 10.12 -12.04 6.80
N HIS A 266 10.04 -10.78 6.31
CA HIS A 266 10.44 -10.40 4.95
C HIS A 266 9.70 -11.16 3.86
N GLN A 267 8.41 -11.39 4.06
CA GLN A 267 7.55 -12.13 3.14
C GLN A 267 6.26 -11.36 2.85
N VAL A 268 5.55 -11.77 1.83
CA VAL A 268 4.13 -11.54 1.68
C VAL A 268 3.38 -12.86 1.74
N ALA A 269 2.21 -12.87 2.39
CA ALA A 269 1.29 -14.01 2.35
C ALA A 269 0.23 -13.76 1.27
N VAL A 270 -0.11 -14.81 0.52
CA VAL A 270 -1.23 -14.84 -0.42
C VAL A 270 -2.37 -15.60 0.23
N VAL A 271 -3.45 -14.91 0.53
CA VAL A 271 -4.64 -15.48 1.16
C VAL A 271 -5.70 -15.74 0.09
N ASP A 272 -6.18 -16.95 0.01
CA ASP A 272 -7.32 -17.34 -0.84
C ASP A 272 -8.61 -16.84 -0.17
N LEU A 273 -9.34 -15.94 -0.84
CA LEU A 273 -10.55 -15.32 -0.30
C LEU A 273 -11.78 -16.22 -0.30
N ALA A 274 -11.78 -17.30 -1.09
CA ALA A 274 -12.85 -18.29 -1.06
C ALA A 274 -12.76 -19.19 0.18
N THR A 275 -11.53 -19.55 0.58
CA THR A 275 -11.27 -20.44 1.72
C THR A 275 -10.87 -19.70 3.00
N LEU A 276 -10.47 -18.43 2.91
CA LEU A 276 -9.91 -17.60 3.98
C LEU A 276 -8.69 -18.26 4.64
N LYS A 277 -7.80 -18.84 3.81
CA LYS A 277 -6.57 -19.50 4.25
C LYS A 277 -5.37 -18.94 3.50
N VAL A 278 -4.22 -18.92 4.16
CA VAL A 278 -2.94 -18.66 3.49
C VAL A 278 -2.65 -19.80 2.52
N ALA A 279 -2.57 -19.48 1.24
CA ALA A 279 -2.25 -20.44 0.18
C ALA A 279 -0.75 -20.62 0.01
N GLN A 280 0.02 -19.53 0.15
CA GLN A 280 1.48 -19.55 0.04
C GLN A 280 2.09 -18.27 0.60
N THR A 281 3.41 -18.26 0.73
CA THR A 281 4.21 -17.07 1.03
C THR A 281 5.26 -16.84 -0.05
N ILE A 282 5.71 -15.60 -0.19
CA ILE A 282 6.70 -15.18 -1.18
C ILE A 282 7.74 -14.35 -0.45
N ASP A 283 9.02 -14.71 -0.60
CA ASP A 283 10.11 -13.91 -0.06
C ASP A 283 10.24 -12.60 -0.84
N VAL A 284 10.39 -11.51 -0.11
CA VAL A 284 10.59 -10.15 -0.64
C VAL A 284 11.73 -9.47 0.11
N PRO A 285 12.25 -8.31 -0.36
CA PRO A 285 13.25 -7.56 0.39
C PRO A 285 12.81 -7.17 1.81
N VAL A 286 13.78 -6.71 2.60
CA VAL A 286 13.62 -6.50 4.04
C VAL A 286 12.52 -5.49 4.34
N ARG A 287 11.59 -5.87 5.23
CA ARG A 287 10.52 -5.09 5.81
C ARG A 287 9.49 -4.58 4.79
N PRO A 288 8.72 -5.48 4.16
CA PRO A 288 7.59 -5.08 3.31
C PRO A 288 6.54 -4.30 4.12
N GLN A 289 6.00 -3.21 3.53
CA GLN A 289 5.06 -2.30 4.19
C GLN A 289 3.71 -2.28 3.47
N GLU A 290 3.64 -1.65 2.31
CA GLU A 290 2.42 -1.50 1.53
C GLU A 290 2.38 -2.49 0.38
N VAL A 291 1.17 -2.85 -0.02
CA VAL A 291 0.88 -3.67 -1.19
C VAL A 291 -0.07 -2.91 -2.11
N LEU A 292 0.31 -2.76 -3.37
CA LEU A 292 -0.53 -2.18 -4.42
C LEU A 292 -0.67 -3.16 -5.58
N VAL A 293 -1.89 -3.55 -5.90
CA VAL A 293 -2.18 -4.36 -7.10
C VAL A 293 -2.29 -3.43 -8.30
N SER A 294 -1.59 -3.77 -9.40
CA SER A 294 -1.67 -2.99 -10.64
C SER A 294 -3.11 -2.96 -11.19
N PRO A 295 -3.53 -1.86 -11.85
CA PRO A 295 -4.89 -1.73 -12.36
C PRO A 295 -5.31 -2.83 -13.34
N ASP A 296 -4.35 -3.43 -14.05
CA ASP A 296 -4.56 -4.55 -14.98
C ASP A 296 -4.53 -5.94 -14.32
N ASN A 297 -4.40 -6.00 -13.00
CA ASN A 297 -4.35 -7.23 -12.20
C ASN A 297 -3.25 -8.21 -12.62
N ARG A 298 -2.11 -7.74 -13.14
CA ARG A 298 -1.00 -8.60 -13.58
C ARG A 298 0.09 -8.74 -12.55
N VAL A 299 0.35 -7.69 -11.79
CA VAL A 299 1.40 -7.64 -10.79
C VAL A 299 0.90 -6.99 -9.48
N ALA A 300 1.57 -7.33 -8.40
CA ALA A 300 1.51 -6.56 -7.16
C ALA A 300 2.87 -5.88 -6.94
N TYR A 301 2.83 -4.63 -6.51
CA TYR A 301 3.98 -3.86 -6.04
C TYR A 301 4.00 -3.92 -4.52
N VAL A 302 5.18 -4.16 -3.95
CA VAL A 302 5.37 -4.21 -2.50
C VAL A 302 6.53 -3.31 -2.14
N SER A 303 6.26 -2.25 -1.40
CA SER A 303 7.30 -1.38 -0.86
C SER A 303 8.06 -2.08 0.27
N CYS A 304 9.38 -1.97 0.29
CA CYS A 304 10.26 -2.64 1.23
C CYS A 304 11.17 -1.61 1.90
N ASP A 305 10.73 -1.13 3.05
CA ASP A 305 11.23 0.03 3.81
C ASP A 305 12.76 -0.02 4.02
N GLN A 306 13.27 -1.10 4.62
CA GLN A 306 14.70 -1.20 4.98
C GLN A 306 15.61 -1.60 3.82
N SER A 307 15.04 -1.95 2.68
CA SER A 307 15.80 -2.29 1.46
C SER A 307 15.83 -1.17 0.45
N ALA A 308 15.07 -0.08 0.65
CA ALA A 308 14.88 0.96 -0.35
C ALA A 308 14.49 0.39 -1.73
N LYS A 309 13.53 -0.53 -1.75
CA LYS A 309 13.09 -1.27 -2.95
C LYS A 309 11.59 -1.33 -3.02
N VAL A 310 11.10 -1.45 -4.26
CA VAL A 310 9.74 -1.95 -4.53
C VAL A 310 9.88 -3.30 -5.25
N ALA A 311 9.33 -4.34 -4.65
CA ALA A 311 9.28 -5.66 -5.28
C ALA A 311 8.08 -5.75 -6.23
N VAL A 312 8.29 -6.31 -7.42
CA VAL A 312 7.26 -6.56 -8.43
C VAL A 312 6.96 -8.05 -8.46
N ILE A 313 5.78 -8.42 -7.97
CA ILE A 313 5.33 -9.80 -7.89
C ILE A 313 4.34 -10.07 -9.03
N SER A 314 4.59 -11.06 -9.84
CA SER A 314 3.65 -11.52 -10.87
C SER A 314 2.50 -12.28 -10.23
N LEU A 315 1.25 -11.92 -10.55
CA LEU A 315 0.06 -12.59 -10.04
C LEU A 315 -0.26 -13.90 -10.78
N SER A 316 0.40 -14.17 -11.92
CA SER A 316 0.18 -15.41 -12.66
C SER A 316 0.96 -16.63 -12.13
N ASP A 317 2.12 -16.39 -11.52
CA ASP A 317 2.99 -17.47 -11.01
C ASP A 317 3.56 -17.19 -9.61
N TRP A 318 3.14 -16.09 -8.98
CA TRP A 318 3.49 -15.70 -7.62
C TRP A 318 5.00 -15.61 -7.35
N LYS A 319 5.72 -15.04 -8.32
CA LYS A 319 7.18 -14.85 -8.21
C LYS A 319 7.55 -13.38 -8.26
N VAL A 320 8.56 -13.00 -7.49
CA VAL A 320 9.22 -11.71 -7.66
C VAL A 320 9.92 -11.71 -9.01
N LYS A 321 9.54 -10.81 -9.90
CA LYS A 321 10.10 -10.67 -11.25
C LYS A 321 11.13 -9.56 -11.36
N GLN A 322 10.99 -8.56 -10.50
CA GLN A 322 11.86 -7.39 -10.52
C GLN A 322 11.94 -6.76 -9.14
N LEU A 323 13.05 -6.12 -8.87
CA LEU A 323 13.24 -5.20 -7.76
C LEU A 323 13.54 -3.82 -8.35
N ILE A 324 12.72 -2.84 -8.01
CA ILE A 324 12.90 -1.45 -8.45
C ILE A 324 13.54 -0.68 -7.30
N ASP A 325 14.57 0.11 -7.61
CA ASP A 325 15.16 1.02 -6.63
C ASP A 325 14.18 2.13 -6.28
N ALA A 326 14.05 2.41 -4.99
CA ALA A 326 13.29 3.50 -4.40
C ALA A 326 14.19 4.28 -3.43
N GLY A 327 13.66 5.35 -2.82
CA GLY A 327 14.33 6.03 -1.72
C GLY A 327 14.28 5.23 -0.42
N PRO A 328 15.10 5.61 0.58
CA PRO A 328 15.09 4.98 1.90
C PRO A 328 13.74 5.17 2.59
N GLY A 329 13.32 4.16 3.33
CA GLY A 329 12.03 4.17 4.03
C GLY A 329 10.83 4.05 3.09
N ALA A 330 10.95 3.34 1.96
CA ALA A 330 9.84 3.11 1.02
C ALA A 330 8.61 2.54 1.74
N ASP A 331 7.47 3.30 1.73
CA ASP A 331 6.23 2.99 2.46
C ASP A 331 5.02 3.03 1.54
N GLY A 332 4.15 4.04 1.64
CA GLY A 332 2.93 4.15 0.87
C GLY A 332 3.14 4.10 -0.64
N LEU A 333 2.24 3.43 -1.34
CA LEU A 333 2.26 3.28 -2.79
C LEU A 333 0.97 3.83 -3.41
N ALA A 334 1.08 4.46 -4.56
CA ALA A 334 -0.09 4.89 -5.33
C ALA A 334 0.14 4.70 -6.83
N TRP A 335 -0.95 4.58 -7.58
CA TRP A 335 -0.91 4.50 -9.04
C TRP A 335 -1.51 5.77 -9.64
N ALA A 336 -0.72 6.49 -10.44
CA ALA A 336 -1.18 7.61 -11.24
C ALA A 336 -1.44 7.14 -12.67
N THR A 337 -2.72 7.04 -13.04
CA THR A 337 -3.12 6.64 -14.39
C THR A 337 -2.78 7.76 -15.37
N SER A 338 -2.00 7.48 -16.41
CA SER A 338 -1.84 8.41 -17.53
C SER A 338 -3.03 8.28 -18.50
N LYS A 339 -3.64 9.43 -18.82
CA LYS A 339 -4.69 9.49 -19.85
C LYS A 339 -4.08 9.46 -21.25
#